data_2d2670cd8fc98c380476bc5082a4d5b4
#
_entry.id   2d2670cd8fc98c380476bc5082a4d5b4
#
_cell.length_a   1.000
_cell.length_b   1.000
_cell.length_c   1.000
_cell.angle_alpha   90.00
_cell.angle_beta   90.00
_cell.angle_gamma   90.00
#
_symmetry.space_group_name_H-M   'P 1'
#
loop_
_entity.id
_entity.type
_entity.pdbx_description
1 polymer ?
#
loop_
_entity_poly.entity_id
_entity_poly.type
_entity_poly.pdbx_seq_one_letter_code
_entity_poly.pdbx_strand_id
1 'polypeptide(L)'
;GDCGFLRVYANIQFPGMDGAMHFDDGDMTAIYMVTDTLSPGNGSFEYIEDGKHESIDFVQNRLVLFEGNKHRGMAPKEGNPRVTMAFKIVRKEEVEENEGSRIIQ
;
A
#
# COMPACT_ATOMS: atom_id res chain seq x y z
N GLY A 1 1.32 4.68 20.64
CA GLY A 1 2.70 4.85 20.41
C GLY A 1 3.00 5.72 19.23
N ASP A 2 4.23 6.09 19.11
CA ASP A 2 4.64 6.95 18.06
C ASP A 2 4.94 6.20 16.80
N CYS A 3 4.61 6.79 15.68
CA CYS A 3 4.89 6.25 14.38
C CYS A 3 5.62 7.30 13.56
N GLY A 4 6.36 6.87 12.60
CA GLY A 4 7.01 7.76 11.65
C GLY A 4 6.89 7.19 10.26
N PHE A 5 7.16 8.00 9.25
CA PHE A 5 7.14 7.54 7.88
C PHE A 5 8.56 7.19 7.45
N LEU A 6 8.72 5.98 6.92
CA LEU A 6 9.97 5.58 6.34
C LEU A 6 10.08 6.23 4.96
N ARG A 7 8.97 6.26 4.22
CA ARG A 7 8.96 6.77 2.87
C ARG A 7 7.54 7.19 2.48
N VAL A 8 7.43 8.23 1.69
CA VAL A 8 6.15 8.66 1.12
C VAL A 8 6.41 8.92 -0.36
N TYR A 9 5.62 8.32 -1.25
CA TYR A 9 5.83 8.50 -2.67
C TYR A 9 4.55 8.29 -3.47
N ALA A 10 4.55 8.75 -4.70
CA ALA A 10 3.43 8.58 -5.61
C ALA A 10 3.75 7.48 -6.63
N ASN A 11 2.76 6.67 -6.94
CA ASN A 11 2.86 5.70 -8.01
C ASN A 11 1.90 6.09 -9.11
N ILE A 12 2.40 6.09 -10.34
CA ILE A 12 1.60 6.43 -11.51
C ILE A 12 1.65 5.23 -12.45
N GLN A 13 0.48 4.69 -12.78
CA GLN A 13 0.40 3.54 -13.67
C GLN A 13 -0.45 3.85 -14.87
N PHE A 14 0.16 3.78 -16.04
CA PHE A 14 -0.54 3.94 -17.31
C PHE A 14 -1.14 2.60 -17.70
N PRO A 15 -2.11 2.58 -18.64
CA PRO A 15 -2.70 1.32 -19.07
C PRO A 15 -1.64 0.28 -19.46
N GLY A 16 -1.81 -0.92 -18.99
CA GLY A 16 -0.89 -2.02 -19.28
C GLY A 16 0.27 -2.16 -18.31
N MET A 17 0.43 -1.25 -17.37
CA MET A 17 1.55 -1.27 -16.44
C MET A 17 1.17 -1.92 -15.12
N ASP A 18 0.77 -3.17 -15.14
CA ASP A 18 0.40 -3.90 -13.92
C ASP A 18 1.62 -4.09 -13.04
N GLY A 19 1.44 -3.96 -11.75
CA GLY A 19 2.49 -4.19 -10.79
C GLY A 19 2.68 -5.67 -10.52
N ALA A 20 3.87 -6.04 -10.06
CA ALA A 20 4.15 -7.41 -9.67
C ALA A 20 3.87 -7.59 -8.18
N MET A 21 3.45 -8.77 -7.80
CA MET A 21 3.26 -9.09 -6.39
C MET A 21 4.55 -8.93 -5.64
N HIS A 22 4.52 -8.24 -4.52
CA HIS A 22 5.71 -7.96 -3.72
C HIS A 22 5.36 -7.72 -2.27
N PHE A 23 6.38 -7.69 -1.43
CA PHE A 23 6.24 -7.29 -0.04
C PHE A 23 6.85 -5.89 0.12
N ASP A 24 6.34 -5.14 1.07
CA ASP A 24 6.90 -3.82 1.37
C ASP A 24 7.80 -3.91 2.59
N ASP A 25 8.69 -2.95 2.73
CA ASP A 25 9.46 -2.76 3.95
C ASP A 25 8.63 -1.90 4.91
N GLY A 26 9.08 -1.78 6.15
CA GLY A 26 8.37 -1.04 7.19
C GLY A 26 7.38 -1.93 7.92
N ASP A 27 6.68 -1.34 8.87
CA ASP A 27 5.72 -2.08 9.71
C ASP A 27 4.33 -2.08 9.11
N MET A 28 3.97 -1.04 8.39
CA MET A 28 2.64 -0.88 7.86
C MET A 28 2.70 -0.05 6.59
N THR A 29 1.81 -0.28 5.68
CA THR A 29 1.69 0.53 4.46
C THR A 29 0.28 1.09 4.35
N ALA A 30 0.18 2.35 3.97
CA ALA A 30 -1.09 2.99 3.64
C ALA A 30 -1.05 3.38 2.18
N ILE A 31 -2.09 3.05 1.43
CA ILE A 31 -2.22 3.43 0.03
C ILE A 31 -3.46 4.32 -0.11
N TYR A 32 -3.27 5.52 -0.63
CA TYR A 32 -4.37 6.45 -0.84
C TYR A 32 -4.64 6.54 -2.35
N MET A 33 -5.89 6.34 -2.75
CA MET A 33 -6.29 6.34 -4.16
C MET A 33 -6.66 7.74 -4.58
N VAL A 34 -5.83 8.34 -5.44
CA VAL A 34 -5.90 9.76 -5.77
C VAL A 34 -6.81 10.09 -6.94
N THR A 35 -6.68 9.35 -8.04
CA THR A 35 -7.40 9.68 -9.28
C THR A 35 -8.85 9.21 -9.26
N ASP A 36 -9.59 9.52 -10.30
CA ASP A 36 -11.01 9.20 -10.35
C ASP A 36 -11.29 7.73 -10.17
N THR A 37 -12.43 7.42 -9.59
CA THR A 37 -12.90 6.04 -9.40
C THR A 37 -12.94 5.31 -10.73
N LEU A 38 -12.47 4.06 -10.70
CA LEU A 38 -12.48 3.20 -11.88
C LEU A 38 -13.60 2.16 -11.72
N SER A 39 -14.00 1.57 -12.82
CA SER A 39 -15.05 0.54 -12.77
C SER A 39 -14.51 -0.69 -12.05
N PRO A 40 -15.37 -1.50 -11.45
CA PRO A 40 -14.93 -2.68 -10.70
C PRO A 40 -14.05 -3.59 -11.56
N GLY A 41 -12.97 -4.04 -10.96
CA GLY A 41 -12.03 -4.90 -11.65
C GLY A 41 -11.01 -4.17 -12.50
N ASN A 42 -11.05 -2.81 -12.48
CA ASN A 42 -10.15 -2.01 -13.28
C ASN A 42 -9.25 -1.25 -12.30
N GLY A 43 -7.97 -1.44 -12.37
CA GLY A 43 -7.02 -0.73 -11.50
C GLY A 43 -7.08 -1.14 -10.04
N SER A 44 -7.50 -2.36 -9.74
CA SER A 44 -7.70 -2.83 -8.39
C SER A 44 -6.40 -2.97 -7.60
N PHE A 45 -6.52 -2.94 -6.29
CA PHE A 45 -5.44 -3.29 -5.39
C PHE A 45 -5.64 -4.76 -5.03
N GLU A 46 -4.64 -5.61 -5.28
CA GLU A 46 -4.73 -7.04 -5.00
C GLU A 46 -3.77 -7.44 -3.91
N TYR A 47 -4.19 -8.30 -3.02
CA TYR A 47 -3.35 -8.74 -1.91
C TYR A 47 -3.66 -10.19 -1.53
N ILE A 48 -2.78 -10.79 -0.74
CA ILE A 48 -2.98 -12.14 -0.27
C ILE A 48 -3.19 -12.11 1.24
N GLU A 49 -4.27 -12.76 1.71
CA GLU A 49 -4.60 -12.82 3.10
C GLU A 49 -4.93 -14.25 3.44
N ASP A 50 -4.21 -14.86 4.37
CA ASP A 50 -4.42 -16.24 4.78
C ASP A 50 -4.42 -17.19 3.58
N GLY A 51 -3.50 -16.96 2.65
CA GLY A 51 -3.36 -17.79 1.46
C GLY A 51 -4.38 -17.55 0.37
N LYS A 52 -5.29 -16.59 0.56
CA LYS A 52 -6.32 -16.31 -0.43
C LYS A 52 -6.03 -15.00 -1.13
N HIS A 53 -6.34 -14.96 -2.40
CA HIS A 53 -6.15 -13.78 -3.25
C HIS A 53 -7.40 -12.90 -3.13
N GLU A 54 -7.21 -11.68 -2.67
CA GLU A 54 -8.30 -10.73 -2.46
C GLU A 54 -8.07 -9.48 -3.30
N SER A 55 -9.12 -8.72 -3.53
CA SER A 55 -9.06 -7.54 -4.37
C SER A 55 -9.90 -6.41 -3.80
N ILE A 56 -9.41 -5.19 -3.90
CA ILE A 56 -10.14 -3.99 -3.48
C ILE A 56 -10.24 -3.08 -4.69
N ASP A 57 -11.44 -2.62 -5.01
CA ASP A 57 -11.66 -1.77 -6.16
C ASP A 57 -11.02 -0.39 -5.95
N PHE A 58 -10.64 0.23 -7.06
CA PHE A 58 -10.07 1.57 -7.02
C PHE A 58 -11.21 2.60 -6.91
N VAL A 59 -11.27 3.29 -5.79
CA VAL A 59 -12.28 4.30 -5.53
C VAL A 59 -11.56 5.57 -5.07
N GLN A 60 -11.78 6.69 -5.73
CA GLN A 60 -11.13 7.94 -5.36
C GLN A 60 -11.30 8.23 -3.88
N ASN A 61 -10.24 8.64 -3.24
CA ASN A 61 -10.19 8.99 -1.82
C ASN A 61 -10.26 7.78 -0.87
N ARG A 62 -10.19 6.56 -1.39
CA ARG A 62 -10.14 5.37 -0.53
C ARG A 62 -8.72 5.22 0.03
N LEU A 63 -8.63 4.88 1.30
CA LEU A 63 -7.38 4.62 1.96
C LEU A 63 -7.35 3.14 2.36
N VAL A 64 -6.29 2.43 2.01
CA VAL A 64 -6.11 1.02 2.35
C VAL A 64 -4.91 0.90 3.26
N LEU A 65 -5.07 0.25 4.41
CA LEU A 65 -3.99 0.03 5.36
C LEU A 65 -3.73 -1.45 5.47
N PHE A 66 -2.48 -1.85 5.44
CA PHE A 66 -2.14 -3.26 5.57
C PHE A 66 -0.75 -3.46 6.18
N GLU A 67 -0.51 -4.66 6.74
CA GLU A 67 0.75 -5.02 7.35
C GLU A 67 1.20 -6.34 6.78
N GLY A 68 2.36 -6.38 6.16
CA GLY A 68 3.00 -7.65 5.76
C GLY A 68 2.36 -8.43 4.63
N ASN A 69 1.29 -7.94 4.05
CA ASN A 69 0.64 -8.66 2.98
C ASN A 69 1.39 -8.54 1.67
N LYS A 70 1.52 -9.64 0.96
CA LYS A 70 2.03 -9.61 -0.40
C LYS A 70 0.93 -8.98 -1.26
N HIS A 71 1.28 -8.04 -2.11
CA HIS A 71 0.28 -7.23 -2.81
C HIS A 71 0.79 -6.65 -4.11
N ARG A 72 -0.12 -6.07 -4.89
CA ARG A 72 0.24 -5.33 -6.10
C ARG A 72 -0.89 -4.37 -6.47
N GLY A 73 -0.56 -3.33 -7.23
CA GLY A 73 -1.55 -2.45 -7.83
C GLY A 73 -1.71 -2.83 -9.30
N MET A 74 -2.93 -2.96 -9.75
CA MET A 74 -3.22 -3.26 -11.15
C MET A 74 -3.38 -1.95 -11.91
N ALA A 75 -2.94 -1.93 -13.17
CA ALA A 75 -3.08 -0.75 -14.01
C ALA A 75 -4.51 -0.62 -14.51
N PRO A 76 -4.91 0.59 -14.92
CA PRO A 76 -6.18 0.73 -15.62
C PRO A 76 -6.09 0.05 -16.98
N LYS A 77 -7.22 -0.35 -17.54
CA LYS A 77 -7.22 -1.03 -18.83
C LYS A 77 -7.08 -0.04 -19.97
N GLU A 78 -7.57 1.16 -19.79
CA GLU A 78 -7.51 2.19 -20.80
C GLU A 78 -7.72 3.55 -20.17
N GLY A 79 -7.48 4.59 -20.88
CA GLY A 79 -7.77 5.95 -20.44
C GLY A 79 -6.63 6.58 -19.66
N ASN A 80 -6.99 7.37 -18.65
CA ASN A 80 -6.03 8.13 -17.87
C ASN A 80 -5.27 7.25 -16.88
N PRO A 81 -4.09 7.67 -16.46
CA PRO A 81 -3.32 6.86 -15.53
C PRO A 81 -3.97 6.78 -14.15
N ARG A 82 -3.66 5.74 -13.43
CA ARG A 82 -4.07 5.52 -12.05
C ARG A 82 -2.97 6.06 -11.17
N VAL A 83 -3.31 6.89 -10.20
CA VAL A 83 -2.33 7.48 -9.29
C VAL A 83 -2.67 7.14 -7.86
N THR A 84 -1.69 6.66 -7.11
CA THR A 84 -1.84 6.43 -5.67
C THR A 84 -0.69 7.10 -4.94
N MET A 85 -0.91 7.40 -3.66
CA MET A 85 0.15 7.84 -2.76
C MET A 85 0.39 6.70 -1.78
N ALA A 86 1.64 6.34 -1.58
CA ALA A 86 2.01 5.26 -0.66
C ALA A 86 2.77 5.83 0.51
N PHE A 87 2.42 5.36 1.73
CA PHE A 87 3.04 5.80 2.95
C PHE A 87 3.58 4.57 3.66
N LYS A 88 4.91 4.45 3.76
CA LYS A 88 5.54 3.34 4.48
C LYS A 88 5.74 3.80 5.90
N ILE A 89 5.16 3.10 6.85
CA ILE A 89 5.09 3.52 8.25
C ILE A 89 5.91 2.58 9.12
N VAL A 90 6.63 3.13 10.07
CA VAL A 90 7.38 2.35 11.05
C VAL A 90 6.95 2.78 12.45
N ARG A 91 7.02 1.86 13.41
CA ARG A 91 6.70 2.14 14.79
C ARG A 91 7.97 2.49 15.53
N LYS A 92 8.07 3.74 15.94
CA LYS A 92 9.29 4.19 16.57
C LYS A 92 9.52 3.66 17.95
N GLU A 93 8.45 3.46 18.68
CA GLU A 93 8.62 3.04 20.04
C GLU A 93 9.22 1.66 20.17
N GLU A 94 9.02 0.80 19.19
CA GLU A 94 9.60 -0.51 19.26
C GLU A 94 11.10 -0.43 19.12
N VAL A 95 11.58 0.49 18.36
CA VAL A 95 12.98 0.64 18.21
C VAL A 95 13.62 1.09 19.51
N GLU A 96 12.95 1.98 20.23
CA GLU A 96 13.48 2.43 21.47
C GLU A 96 13.55 1.39 22.51
N GLU A 97 12.56 0.54 22.57
CA GLU A 97 12.60 -0.45 23.54
C GLU A 97 13.70 -1.38 23.36
N ASN A 98 14.07 -1.64 22.18
CA ASN A 98 15.11 -2.54 21.98
C ASN A 98 16.40 -2.03 22.23
N GLU A 99 16.50 -0.88 22.56
CA GLU A 99 17.67 -0.34 22.84
C GLU A 99 17.98 -0.52 24.06
N GLY A 100 17.39 -0.86 24.53
CA GLY A 100 17.70 -1.16 25.63
C GLY A 100 17.17 -2.17 25.91
N SER A 101 16.63 -2.64 25.47
CA SER A 101 16.20 -3.36 25.55
C SER A 101 15.37 -3.47 24.85
N ARG A 102 14.80 -3.31 24.27
CA ARG A 102 14.18 -3.13 23.53
C ARG A 102 13.63 -2.18 23.53
N ILE A 103 13.83 -1.73 23.75
CA ILE A 103 13.34 -1.09 24.00
C ILE A 103 12.45 -0.86 23.58
N ILE A 104 11.75 -1.16 23.42
CA ILE A 104 11.13 -1.10 23.26
C ILE A 104 10.65 -1.08 23.42
N GLN A 105 10.24 -1.08 23.73
CA GLN A 105 9.89 -1.26 23.92
C GLN A 105 9.58 -1.54 23.65
#